data_5ca19ae3422a7c9a20d95ffa8d72881e
#
_entry.id   5ca19ae3422a7c9a20d95ffa8d72881e
#
_cell.length_a   1.000
_cell.length_b   1.000
_cell.length_c   1.000
_cell.angle_alpha   90.00
_cell.angle_beta   90.00
_cell.angle_gamma   90.00
#
_symmetry.space_group_name_H-M   'P 1'
#
loop_
_entity.id
_entity.type
_entity.pdbx_description
1 polymer ?
#
loop_
_entity_poly.entity_id
_entity_poly.type
_entity_poly.pdbx_seq_one_letter_code
_entity_poly.pdbx_strand_id
1 'polypeptide(L)'
;MNSSVTPLNQCAAFIFDMDGTLTVPLHDFDEIRKALGIPQGALILEYLERLPGEQRQRKRAQLNEIEAEIAAQSEPAPGLFELLHWLREHKIDIAVLTRNSLENARISLQAIGVLDMFSEHTLVGREEADPKPHPAGIELLARRFAMPPHQCAMIGDYRHDLEAATAAGAHSVHIRHPNTPCWSALTNTTVGSLHELLQRLTP
;
A
#
# COMPACT_ATOMS: atom_id res chain seq x y z
N MET A 1 -24.12 -9.82 -11.82
CA MET A 1 -24.10 -10.74 -10.64
C MET A 1 -23.40 -9.96 -9.53
N ASN A 2 -24.14 -9.60 -8.47
CA ASN A 2 -23.52 -8.99 -7.29
C ASN A 2 -22.68 -10.06 -6.60
N SER A 3 -21.41 -10.15 -6.91
CA SER A 3 -20.48 -10.90 -6.07
C SER A 3 -20.34 -10.13 -4.76
N SER A 4 -20.96 -10.62 -3.70
CA SER A 4 -20.77 -10.07 -2.37
C SER A 4 -19.27 -10.14 -2.03
N VAL A 5 -18.68 -9.03 -1.62
CA VAL A 5 -17.29 -8.97 -1.18
C VAL A 5 -17.10 -9.98 -0.03
N THR A 6 -16.02 -10.76 -0.11
CA THR A 6 -15.70 -11.74 0.95
C THR A 6 -15.53 -11.02 2.29
N PRO A 7 -16.15 -11.50 3.39
CA PRO A 7 -15.93 -10.92 4.71
C PRO A 7 -14.44 -10.93 5.09
N LEU A 8 -13.98 -9.90 5.81
CA LEU A 8 -12.57 -9.73 6.17
C LEU A 8 -11.92 -10.97 6.81
N ASN A 9 -12.63 -11.60 7.76
CA ASN A 9 -12.18 -12.81 8.46
C ASN A 9 -12.17 -14.09 7.59
N GLN A 10 -12.60 -14.01 6.34
CA GLN A 10 -12.57 -15.09 5.35
C GLN A 10 -11.59 -14.79 4.21
N CYS A 11 -10.93 -13.63 4.23
CA CYS A 11 -9.89 -13.32 3.25
C CYS A 11 -8.67 -14.21 3.51
N ALA A 12 -8.12 -14.77 2.42
CA ALA A 12 -6.98 -15.69 2.45
C ALA A 12 -5.64 -14.98 2.24
N ALA A 13 -5.66 -13.73 1.75
CA ALA A 13 -4.48 -12.89 1.58
C ALA A 13 -4.74 -11.44 2.02
N PHE A 14 -3.72 -10.83 2.63
CA PHE A 14 -3.71 -9.45 3.08
C PHE A 14 -2.63 -8.69 2.32
N ILE A 15 -3.05 -7.73 1.51
CA ILE A 15 -2.18 -6.88 0.69
C ILE A 15 -2.12 -5.51 1.37
N PHE A 16 -0.94 -5.11 1.78
CA PHE A 16 -0.73 -3.86 2.51
C PHE A 16 -0.16 -2.79 1.61
N ASP A 17 -0.63 -1.55 1.74
CA ASP A 17 0.14 -0.40 1.37
C ASP A 17 1.33 -0.23 2.32
N MET A 18 2.30 0.60 1.93
CA MET A 18 3.51 0.86 2.73
C MET A 18 3.33 2.08 3.65
N ASP A 19 3.28 3.25 3.05
CA ASP A 19 3.38 4.53 3.75
C ASP A 19 2.07 4.92 4.41
N GLY A 20 2.09 5.12 5.73
CA GLY A 20 0.86 5.36 6.49
C GLY A 20 0.06 4.09 6.82
N THR A 21 0.53 2.92 6.40
CA THR A 21 -0.11 1.62 6.64
C THR A 21 0.81 0.66 7.40
N LEU A 22 1.89 0.14 6.77
CA LEU A 22 2.91 -0.64 7.48
C LEU A 22 3.88 0.26 8.23
N THR A 23 4.09 1.48 7.76
CA THR A 23 4.92 2.51 8.39
C THR A 23 4.08 3.68 8.91
N VAL A 24 4.62 4.41 9.87
CA VAL A 24 4.09 5.73 10.26
C VAL A 24 4.23 6.68 9.06
N PRO A 25 3.23 7.55 8.76
CA PRO A 25 3.32 8.49 7.65
C PRO A 25 4.46 9.49 7.89
N LEU A 26 5.47 9.48 7.03
CA LEU A 26 6.62 10.41 7.07
C LEU A 26 6.66 11.35 5.86
N HIS A 27 5.92 11.04 4.79
CA HIS A 27 5.97 11.78 3.54
C HIS A 27 5.28 13.14 3.66
N ASP A 28 6.05 14.22 3.53
CA ASP A 28 5.54 15.55 3.24
C ASP A 28 5.49 15.73 1.71
N PHE A 29 4.34 15.38 1.12
CA PHE A 29 4.16 15.47 -0.33
C PHE A 29 4.25 16.90 -0.87
N ASP A 30 4.04 17.95 -0.06
CA ASP A 30 4.20 19.33 -0.49
C ASP A 30 5.69 19.69 -0.58
N GLU A 31 6.51 19.27 0.36
CA GLU A 31 7.97 19.45 0.27
C GLU A 31 8.57 18.62 -0.88
N ILE A 32 8.09 17.39 -1.12
CA ILE A 32 8.52 16.60 -2.27
C ILE A 32 8.16 17.31 -3.59
N ARG A 33 6.93 17.83 -3.72
CA ARG A 33 6.53 18.60 -4.91
C ARG A 33 7.41 19.82 -5.13
N LYS A 34 7.69 20.53 -4.06
CA LYS A 34 8.56 21.72 -4.09
C LYS A 34 9.99 21.37 -4.53
N ALA A 35 10.58 20.32 -3.96
CA ALA A 35 11.91 19.83 -4.34
C ALA A 35 11.97 19.42 -5.82
N LEU A 36 10.89 18.82 -6.33
CA LEU A 36 10.77 18.41 -7.73
C LEU A 36 10.31 19.53 -8.68
N GLY A 37 9.96 20.72 -8.18
CA GLY A 37 9.40 21.80 -8.99
C GLY A 37 8.05 21.43 -9.63
N ILE A 38 7.23 20.63 -8.93
CA ILE A 38 5.90 20.20 -9.35
C ILE A 38 4.86 21.15 -8.73
N PRO A 39 3.80 21.55 -9.47
CA PRO A 39 2.75 22.39 -8.93
C PRO A 39 2.08 21.79 -7.69
N GLN A 40 1.72 22.64 -6.73
CA GLN A 40 0.98 22.23 -5.53
C GLN A 40 -0.32 21.51 -5.90
N GLY A 41 -0.63 20.42 -5.20
CA GLY A 41 -1.83 19.61 -5.43
C GLY A 41 -1.77 18.67 -6.64
N ALA A 42 -0.74 18.76 -7.50
CA ALA A 42 -0.56 17.81 -8.59
C ALA A 42 -0.15 16.42 -8.06
N LEU A 43 -0.66 15.37 -8.69
CA LEU A 43 -0.23 14.01 -8.45
C LEU A 43 1.18 13.82 -9.05
N ILE A 44 2.14 13.44 -8.20
CA ILE A 44 3.57 13.46 -8.56
C ILE A 44 3.86 12.52 -9.72
N LEU A 45 3.48 11.25 -9.64
CA LEU A 45 3.76 10.27 -10.68
C LEU A 45 3.09 10.63 -12.00
N GLU A 46 1.84 11.02 -11.96
CA GLU A 46 1.05 11.42 -13.14
C GLU A 46 1.60 12.69 -13.80
N TYR A 47 2.16 13.61 -13.00
CA TYR A 47 2.85 14.78 -13.53
C TYR A 47 4.15 14.39 -14.23
N LEU A 48 4.95 13.51 -13.60
CA LEU A 48 6.22 13.07 -14.18
C LEU A 48 6.03 12.33 -15.51
N GLU A 49 4.97 11.53 -15.66
CA GLU A 49 4.68 10.81 -16.91
C GLU A 49 4.42 11.76 -18.10
N ARG A 50 3.97 12.98 -17.87
CA ARG A 50 3.70 13.98 -18.91
C ARG A 50 4.95 14.74 -19.35
N LEU A 51 6.07 14.58 -18.65
CA LEU A 51 7.31 15.27 -18.98
C LEU A 51 8.03 14.61 -20.18
N PRO A 52 8.79 15.41 -20.99
CA PRO A 52 9.67 14.87 -22.00
C PRO A 52 10.69 13.89 -21.43
N GLY A 53 11.13 12.90 -22.22
CA GLY A 53 11.91 11.75 -21.77
C GLY A 53 13.08 12.06 -20.83
N GLU A 54 13.98 12.99 -21.23
CA GLU A 54 15.12 13.35 -20.37
C GLU A 54 14.73 14.05 -19.07
N GLN A 55 13.73 14.93 -19.10
CA GLN A 55 13.26 15.61 -17.90
C GLN A 55 12.58 14.63 -16.95
N ARG A 56 11.77 13.71 -17.51
CA ARG A 56 11.12 12.65 -16.76
C ARG A 56 12.15 11.77 -16.04
N GLN A 57 13.18 11.31 -16.75
CA GLN A 57 14.23 10.48 -16.15
C GLN A 57 14.96 11.19 -15.00
N ARG A 58 15.37 12.44 -15.18
CA ARG A 58 16.01 13.24 -14.13
C ARG A 58 15.11 13.44 -12.90
N LYS A 59 13.84 13.77 -13.13
CA LYS A 59 12.89 13.99 -12.03
C LYS A 59 12.53 12.68 -11.31
N ARG A 60 12.45 11.55 -12.04
CA ARG A 60 12.26 10.25 -11.41
C ARG A 60 13.47 9.84 -10.56
N ALA A 61 14.70 10.05 -11.03
CA ALA A 61 15.88 9.80 -10.23
C ALA A 61 15.87 10.65 -8.95
N GLN A 62 15.61 11.95 -9.08
CA GLN A 62 15.50 12.84 -7.92
C GLN A 62 14.39 12.41 -6.94
N LEU A 63 13.22 11.99 -7.44
CA LEU A 63 12.15 11.44 -6.60
C LEU A 63 12.61 10.19 -5.86
N ASN A 64 13.27 9.25 -6.56
CA ASN A 64 13.78 8.02 -5.95
C ASN A 64 14.78 8.30 -4.82
N GLU A 65 15.68 9.28 -4.99
CA GLU A 65 16.63 9.69 -3.96
C GLU A 65 15.91 10.22 -2.71
N ILE A 66 14.94 11.13 -2.90
CA ILE A 66 14.14 11.68 -1.79
C ILE A 66 13.37 10.58 -1.07
N GLU A 67 12.69 9.71 -1.82
CA GLU A 67 11.93 8.60 -1.26
C GLU A 67 12.84 7.59 -0.55
N ALA A 68 14.06 7.34 -1.03
CA ALA A 68 15.04 6.47 -0.37
C ALA A 68 15.49 7.01 0.99
N GLU A 69 15.73 8.33 1.07
CA GLU A 69 16.07 8.99 2.34
C GLU A 69 14.94 8.89 3.37
N ILE A 70 13.68 9.05 2.91
CA ILE A 70 12.49 8.89 3.76
C ILE A 70 12.33 7.42 4.17
N ALA A 71 12.48 6.49 3.22
CA ALA A 71 12.36 5.05 3.45
C ALA A 71 13.35 4.54 4.51
N ALA A 72 14.58 5.06 4.51
CA ALA A 72 15.59 4.70 5.51
C ALA A 72 15.23 5.17 6.93
N GLN A 73 14.33 6.13 7.08
CA GLN A 73 13.84 6.66 8.35
C GLN A 73 12.47 6.08 8.75
N SER A 74 11.98 5.08 8.03
CA SER A 74 10.67 4.48 8.30
C SER A 74 10.59 3.91 9.71
N GLU A 75 9.48 4.17 10.38
CA GLU A 75 9.13 3.61 11.68
C GLU A 75 7.92 2.67 11.54
N PRO A 76 7.86 1.57 12.30
CA PRO A 76 6.76 0.61 12.20
C PRO A 76 5.44 1.23 12.69
N ALA A 77 4.35 0.98 11.98
CA ALA A 77 3.02 1.38 12.42
C ALA A 77 2.60 0.59 13.69
N PRO A 78 1.80 1.21 14.59
CA PRO A 78 1.33 0.55 15.81
C PRO A 78 0.53 -0.74 15.51
N GLY A 79 0.96 -1.87 16.10
CA GLY A 79 0.35 -3.19 15.91
C GLY A 79 0.89 -3.97 14.71
N LEU A 80 1.94 -3.47 14.03
CA LEU A 80 2.52 -4.13 12.86
C LEU A 80 2.99 -5.55 13.16
N PHE A 81 3.85 -5.71 14.16
CA PHE A 81 4.49 -6.99 14.45
C PHE A 81 3.46 -8.04 14.90
N GLU A 82 2.55 -7.65 15.77
CA GLU A 82 1.50 -8.51 16.29
C GLU A 82 0.56 -9.00 15.17
N LEU A 83 0.18 -8.09 14.27
CA LEU A 83 -0.67 -8.44 13.13
C LEU A 83 0.03 -9.38 12.15
N LEU A 84 1.26 -9.05 11.72
CA LEU A 84 1.99 -9.89 10.78
C LEU A 84 2.29 -11.27 11.35
N HIS A 85 2.62 -11.34 12.65
CA HIS A 85 2.85 -12.61 13.34
C HIS A 85 1.57 -13.46 13.36
N TRP A 86 0.44 -12.86 13.75
CA TRP A 86 -0.86 -13.52 13.76
C TRP A 86 -1.25 -14.04 12.37
N LEU A 87 -1.12 -13.22 11.32
CA LEU A 87 -1.43 -13.63 9.93
C LEU A 87 -0.58 -14.83 9.51
N ARG A 88 0.71 -14.83 9.83
CA ARG A 88 1.63 -15.92 9.52
C ARG A 88 1.28 -17.20 10.27
N GLU A 89 0.93 -17.14 11.55
CA GLU A 89 0.49 -18.29 12.35
C GLU A 89 -0.80 -18.92 11.79
N HIS A 90 -1.70 -18.07 11.25
CA HIS A 90 -2.95 -18.52 10.63
C HIS A 90 -2.80 -18.88 9.14
N LYS A 91 -1.56 -18.89 8.61
CA LYS A 91 -1.25 -19.23 7.21
C LYS A 91 -2.00 -18.34 6.20
N ILE A 92 -2.21 -17.09 6.53
CA ILE A 92 -2.77 -16.07 5.65
C ILE A 92 -1.62 -15.45 4.86
N ASP A 93 -1.75 -15.40 3.54
CA ASP A 93 -0.74 -14.82 2.67
C ASP A 93 -0.63 -13.31 2.89
N ILE A 94 0.60 -12.79 2.87
CA ILE A 94 0.86 -11.37 3.04
C ILE A 94 1.65 -10.80 1.86
N ALA A 95 1.32 -9.59 1.45
CA ALA A 95 1.99 -8.89 0.37
C ALA A 95 2.04 -7.38 0.61
N VAL A 96 2.92 -6.71 -0.12
CA VAL A 96 2.99 -5.24 -0.20
C VAL A 96 2.67 -4.80 -1.61
N LEU A 97 1.80 -3.78 -1.73
CA LEU A 97 1.49 -3.08 -2.96
C LEU A 97 1.64 -1.57 -2.74
N THR A 98 2.72 -0.99 -3.25
CA THR A 98 3.04 0.42 -3.03
C THR A 98 3.13 1.22 -4.34
N ARG A 99 2.98 2.53 -4.24
CA ARG A 99 3.29 3.49 -5.32
C ARG A 99 4.78 3.89 -5.34
N ASN A 100 5.55 3.46 -4.35
CA ASN A 100 7.00 3.61 -4.33
C ASN A 100 7.68 2.63 -5.30
N SER A 101 8.97 2.87 -5.55
CA SER A 101 9.80 1.86 -6.22
C SER A 101 9.96 0.62 -5.34
N LEU A 102 10.20 -0.53 -5.98
CA LEU A 102 10.44 -1.78 -5.25
C LEU A 102 11.69 -1.68 -4.36
N GLU A 103 12.70 -0.93 -4.80
CA GLU A 103 13.91 -0.67 -4.01
C GLU A 103 13.60 0.09 -2.72
N ASN A 104 12.83 1.19 -2.81
CA ASN A 104 12.43 1.97 -1.64
C ASN A 104 11.52 1.17 -0.70
N ALA A 105 10.64 0.32 -1.25
CA ALA A 105 9.83 -0.59 -0.43
C ALA A 105 10.71 -1.53 0.41
N ARG A 106 11.78 -2.10 -0.18
CA ARG A 106 12.74 -2.94 0.56
C ARG A 106 13.49 -2.16 1.64
N ILE A 107 13.91 -0.93 1.34
CA ILE A 107 14.57 -0.06 2.32
C ILE A 107 13.63 0.18 3.52
N SER A 108 12.37 0.54 3.28
CA SER A 108 11.38 0.74 4.34
C SER A 108 11.15 -0.54 5.16
N LEU A 109 10.94 -1.69 4.49
CA LEU A 109 10.73 -2.98 5.17
C LEU A 109 11.95 -3.40 6.00
N GLN A 110 13.17 -3.12 5.50
CA GLN A 110 14.41 -3.35 6.24
C GLN A 110 14.51 -2.43 7.47
N ALA A 111 14.20 -1.14 7.31
CA ALA A 111 14.25 -0.16 8.39
C ALA A 111 13.28 -0.52 9.53
N ILE A 112 12.08 -1.00 9.21
CA ILE A 112 11.10 -1.44 10.21
C ILE A 112 11.27 -2.91 10.65
N GLY A 113 12.28 -3.63 10.15
CA GLY A 113 12.68 -4.96 10.63
C GLY A 113 11.74 -6.10 10.21
N VAL A 114 11.01 -5.97 9.11
CA VAL A 114 10.05 -7.01 8.65
C VAL A 114 10.31 -7.51 7.22
N LEU A 115 11.43 -7.12 6.59
CA LEU A 115 11.74 -7.52 5.21
C LEU A 115 11.71 -9.05 5.03
N ASP A 116 12.23 -9.81 5.99
CA ASP A 116 12.30 -11.27 5.93
C ASP A 116 10.92 -11.96 6.03
N MET A 117 9.86 -11.20 6.33
CA MET A 117 8.49 -11.71 6.34
C MET A 117 7.87 -11.73 4.94
N PHE A 118 8.45 -11.02 3.98
CA PHE A 118 7.97 -10.89 2.61
C PHE A 118 8.96 -11.53 1.63
N SER A 119 8.46 -12.33 0.69
CA SER A 119 9.26 -12.83 -0.42
C SER A 119 9.26 -11.83 -1.58
N GLU A 120 10.22 -11.94 -2.50
CA GLU A 120 10.26 -11.12 -3.73
C GLU A 120 8.95 -11.19 -4.52
N HIS A 121 8.27 -12.33 -4.51
CA HIS A 121 6.99 -12.51 -5.22
C HIS A 121 5.80 -11.82 -4.53
N THR A 122 5.95 -11.37 -3.30
CA THR A 122 4.90 -10.70 -2.54
C THR A 122 5.10 -9.19 -2.45
N LEU A 123 6.13 -8.64 -3.09
CA LEU A 123 6.37 -7.21 -3.20
C LEU A 123 6.02 -6.73 -4.61
N VAL A 124 5.21 -5.68 -4.69
CA VAL A 124 4.81 -5.02 -5.94
C VAL A 124 4.96 -3.50 -5.78
N GLY A 125 5.90 -2.94 -6.51
CA GLY A 125 6.11 -1.51 -6.63
C GLY A 125 5.50 -0.93 -7.92
N ARG A 126 5.77 0.33 -8.17
CA ARG A 126 5.23 1.07 -9.33
C ARG A 126 5.76 0.61 -10.69
N GLU A 127 6.82 -0.20 -10.71
CA GLU A 127 7.44 -0.73 -11.93
C GLU A 127 6.84 -2.09 -12.34
N GLU A 128 6.24 -2.85 -11.39
CA GLU A 128 5.73 -4.21 -11.63
C GLU A 128 4.28 -4.23 -12.11
N ALA A 129 3.51 -3.19 -11.81
CA ALA A 129 2.11 -3.07 -12.21
C ALA A 129 1.71 -1.59 -12.33
N ASP A 130 0.64 -1.32 -13.07
CA ASP A 130 0.03 0.02 -13.06
C ASP A 130 -0.30 0.45 -11.63
N PRO A 131 0.13 1.66 -11.22
CA PRO A 131 0.03 2.09 -9.84
C PRO A 131 -1.43 2.26 -9.40
N LYS A 132 -1.70 2.07 -8.11
CA LYS A 132 -2.98 2.40 -7.49
C LYS A 132 -3.42 3.83 -7.86
N PRO A 133 -4.66 4.08 -8.29
CA PRO A 133 -5.86 3.27 -8.05
C PRO A 133 -6.14 2.16 -9.07
N HIS A 134 -5.23 1.85 -10.01
CA HIS A 134 -5.43 0.75 -10.95
C HIS A 134 -5.43 -0.61 -10.21
N PRO A 135 -6.33 -1.57 -10.55
CA PRO A 135 -6.42 -2.86 -9.85
C PRO A 135 -5.28 -3.84 -10.16
N ALA A 136 -4.46 -3.57 -11.17
CA ALA A 136 -3.47 -4.49 -11.72
C ALA A 136 -2.51 -5.09 -10.68
N GLY A 137 -2.09 -4.31 -9.67
CA GLY A 137 -1.21 -4.79 -8.60
C GLY A 137 -1.88 -5.83 -7.72
N ILE A 138 -3.15 -5.62 -7.36
CA ILE A 138 -3.95 -6.58 -6.58
C ILE A 138 -4.19 -7.86 -7.39
N GLU A 139 -4.55 -7.72 -8.67
CA GLU A 139 -4.75 -8.85 -9.58
C GLU A 139 -3.47 -9.66 -9.80
N LEU A 140 -2.31 -8.98 -9.88
CA LEU A 140 -1.00 -9.62 -9.99
C LEU A 140 -0.70 -10.45 -8.74
N LEU A 141 -0.88 -9.89 -7.55
CA LEU A 141 -0.66 -10.59 -6.29
C LEU A 141 -1.64 -11.74 -6.10
N ALA A 142 -2.92 -11.56 -6.41
CA ALA A 142 -3.91 -12.63 -6.36
C ALA A 142 -3.53 -13.82 -7.27
N ARG A 143 -3.04 -13.55 -8.49
CA ARG A 143 -2.50 -14.61 -9.38
C ARG A 143 -1.27 -15.31 -8.78
N ARG A 144 -0.36 -14.56 -8.14
CA ARG A 144 0.84 -15.14 -7.49
C ARG A 144 0.48 -16.05 -6.32
N PHE A 145 -0.63 -15.74 -5.62
CA PHE A 145 -1.19 -16.56 -4.55
C PHE A 145 -2.13 -17.68 -5.06
N ALA A 146 -2.31 -17.80 -6.38
CA ALA A 146 -3.24 -18.74 -7.01
C ALA A 146 -4.69 -18.65 -6.48
N MET A 147 -5.16 -17.43 -6.19
CA MET A 147 -6.51 -17.14 -5.70
C MET A 147 -7.19 -16.01 -6.47
N PRO A 148 -8.52 -15.92 -6.47
CA PRO A 148 -9.21 -14.78 -7.07
C PRO A 148 -9.11 -13.53 -6.19
N PRO A 149 -9.11 -12.30 -6.77
CA PRO A 149 -8.99 -11.04 -6.03
C PRO A 149 -10.01 -10.86 -4.89
N HIS A 150 -11.23 -11.41 -5.01
CA HIS A 150 -12.25 -11.30 -3.95
C HIS A 150 -11.88 -12.03 -2.65
N GLN A 151 -10.89 -12.92 -2.67
CA GLN A 151 -10.34 -13.56 -1.47
C GLN A 151 -9.18 -12.75 -0.85
N CYS A 152 -8.82 -11.62 -1.45
CA CYS A 152 -7.81 -10.71 -0.93
C CYS A 152 -8.45 -9.54 -0.18
N ALA A 153 -7.76 -9.06 0.86
CA ALA A 153 -8.02 -7.76 1.48
C ALA A 153 -6.90 -6.78 1.09
N MET A 154 -7.23 -5.59 0.61
CA MET A 154 -6.30 -4.47 0.44
C MET A 154 -6.43 -3.54 1.63
N ILE A 155 -5.34 -3.35 2.35
CA ILE A 155 -5.23 -2.51 3.53
C ILE A 155 -4.44 -1.27 3.15
N GLY A 156 -5.02 -0.10 3.34
CA GLY A 156 -4.37 1.17 3.03
C GLY A 156 -4.96 2.33 3.80
N ASP A 157 -4.25 3.44 3.82
CA ASP A 157 -4.66 4.67 4.51
C ASP A 157 -5.22 5.73 3.55
N TYR A 158 -5.07 5.51 2.25
CA TYR A 158 -5.45 6.52 1.26
C TYR A 158 -6.49 6.02 0.25
N ARG A 159 -7.16 6.99 -0.40
CA ARG A 159 -8.21 6.73 -1.38
C ARG A 159 -7.81 5.78 -2.50
N HIS A 160 -6.57 5.86 -2.98
CA HIS A 160 -6.08 5.04 -4.09
C HIS A 160 -6.09 3.53 -3.76
N ASP A 161 -5.86 3.16 -2.49
CA ASP A 161 -5.91 1.78 -2.03
C ASP A 161 -7.31 1.21 -2.12
N LEU A 162 -8.27 2.01 -1.65
CA LEU A 162 -9.69 1.64 -1.61
C LEU A 162 -10.30 1.57 -3.01
N GLU A 163 -9.92 2.49 -3.91
CA GLU A 163 -10.31 2.47 -5.31
C GLU A 163 -9.75 1.24 -6.03
N ALA A 164 -8.46 0.92 -5.81
CA ALA A 164 -7.84 -0.28 -6.38
C ALA A 164 -8.52 -1.56 -5.88
N ALA A 165 -8.81 -1.64 -4.56
CA ALA A 165 -9.55 -2.76 -3.98
C ALA A 165 -10.93 -2.92 -4.60
N THR A 166 -11.69 -1.84 -4.68
CA THR A 166 -13.04 -1.84 -5.28
C THR A 166 -12.99 -2.27 -6.74
N ALA A 167 -12.04 -1.76 -7.52
CA ALA A 167 -11.89 -2.09 -8.94
C ALA A 167 -11.49 -3.56 -9.16
N ALA A 168 -10.67 -4.13 -8.27
CA ALA A 168 -10.28 -5.54 -8.31
C ALA A 168 -11.36 -6.49 -7.76
N GLY A 169 -12.38 -5.97 -7.06
CA GLY A 169 -13.36 -6.78 -6.32
C GLY A 169 -12.79 -7.39 -5.02
N ALA A 170 -11.70 -6.84 -4.50
CA ALA A 170 -11.11 -7.21 -3.23
C ALA A 170 -11.80 -6.52 -2.05
N HIS A 171 -11.62 -7.04 -0.82
CA HIS A 171 -12.08 -6.38 0.39
C HIS A 171 -11.20 -5.15 0.68
N SER A 172 -11.82 -3.99 0.85
CA SER A 172 -11.11 -2.75 1.14
C SER A 172 -11.10 -2.46 2.65
N VAL A 173 -9.91 -2.27 3.21
CA VAL A 173 -9.69 -1.89 4.62
C VAL A 173 -9.03 -0.52 4.66
N HIS A 174 -9.72 0.45 5.26
CA HIS A 174 -9.20 1.79 5.45
C HIS A 174 -8.58 1.94 6.84
N ILE A 175 -7.26 2.14 6.91
CA ILE A 175 -6.57 2.61 8.11
C ILE A 175 -6.79 4.12 8.19
N ARG A 176 -7.74 4.53 9.00
CA ARG A 176 -8.13 5.93 9.08
C ARG A 176 -7.34 6.69 10.14
N HIS A 177 -6.39 7.50 9.70
CA HIS A 177 -5.67 8.42 10.57
C HIS A 177 -6.55 9.62 11.02
N PRO A 178 -6.23 10.27 12.15
CA PRO A 178 -6.87 11.52 12.55
C PRO A 178 -6.80 12.57 11.42
N ASN A 179 -7.90 13.28 11.21
CA ASN A 179 -8.03 14.36 10.21
C ASN A 179 -7.96 13.90 8.73
N THR A 180 -7.93 12.60 8.43
CA THR A 180 -8.06 12.12 7.06
C THR A 180 -9.53 12.01 6.63
N PRO A 181 -9.83 12.22 5.33
CA PRO A 181 -11.18 12.05 4.81
C PRO A 181 -11.74 10.65 5.04
N CYS A 182 -13.06 10.53 5.11
CA CYS A 182 -13.75 9.25 5.14
C CYS A 182 -14.28 8.93 3.75
N TRP A 183 -13.89 7.77 3.18
CA TRP A 183 -14.36 7.29 1.88
C TRP A 183 -15.28 6.08 2.03
N SER A 184 -16.38 6.26 2.78
CA SER A 184 -17.31 5.19 3.15
C SER A 184 -17.86 4.41 1.95
N ALA A 185 -18.06 5.06 0.81
CA ALA A 185 -18.52 4.40 -0.42
C ALA A 185 -17.49 3.44 -1.05
N LEU A 186 -16.20 3.55 -0.68
CA LEU A 186 -15.11 2.73 -1.17
C LEU A 186 -14.60 1.73 -0.13
N THR A 187 -15.15 1.76 1.09
CA THR A 187 -14.58 1.06 2.25
C THR A 187 -15.52 -0.02 2.76
N ASN A 188 -15.05 -1.26 2.83
CA ASN A 188 -15.77 -2.35 3.47
C ASN A 188 -15.53 -2.39 4.99
N THR A 189 -14.29 -2.09 5.43
CA THR A 189 -13.91 -2.07 6.86
C THR A 189 -13.08 -0.83 7.14
N THR A 190 -13.40 -0.09 8.22
CA THR A 190 -12.58 1.02 8.72
C THR A 190 -12.03 0.66 10.08
N VAL A 191 -10.73 0.91 10.27
CA VAL A 191 -10.01 0.78 11.55
C VAL A 191 -9.07 1.97 11.74
N GLY A 192 -8.69 2.26 12.99
CA GLY A 192 -7.76 3.35 13.30
C GLY A 192 -6.29 2.94 13.34
N SER A 193 -5.99 1.62 13.33
CA SER A 193 -4.62 1.10 13.39
C SER A 193 -4.57 -0.38 12.99
N LEU A 194 -3.36 -0.91 12.76
CA LEU A 194 -3.14 -2.34 12.56
C LEU A 194 -3.48 -3.14 13.82
N HIS A 195 -3.32 -2.55 15.00
CA HIS A 195 -3.76 -3.17 16.25
C HIS A 195 -5.29 -3.38 16.29
N GLU A 196 -6.08 -2.38 15.89
CA GLU A 196 -7.54 -2.53 15.77
C GLU A 196 -7.92 -3.55 14.69
N LEU A 197 -7.17 -3.57 13.57
CA LEU A 197 -7.37 -4.57 12.53
C LEU A 197 -7.20 -6.00 13.09
N LEU A 198 -6.15 -6.23 13.87
CA LEU A 198 -5.95 -7.51 14.54
C LEU A 198 -7.12 -7.87 15.46
N GLN A 199 -7.63 -6.92 16.25
CA GLN A 199 -8.80 -7.14 17.11
C GLN A 199 -10.07 -7.52 16.33
N ARG A 200 -10.22 -7.07 15.08
CA ARG A 200 -11.34 -7.45 14.20
C ARG A 200 -11.21 -8.87 13.64
N LEU A 201 -10.00 -9.41 13.59
CA LEU A 201 -9.70 -10.74 13.10
C LEU A 201 -9.75 -11.80 14.20
N THR A 202 -9.46 -11.39 15.43
CA THR A 202 -9.51 -12.27 16.62
C THR A 202 -10.95 -12.28 17.18
N PRO A 203 -11.52 -13.47 17.43
CA PRO A 203 -12.86 -13.60 17.98
C PRO A 203 -12.97 -13.06 19.41
#